data_c12037335f1220195ebf35697cf778cf
#
_entry.id   c12037335f1220195ebf35697cf778cf
#
_cell.length_a   1.000
_cell.length_b   1.000
_cell.length_c   1.000
_cell.angle_alpha   90.00
_cell.angle_beta   90.00
_cell.angle_gamma   90.00
#
_symmetry.space_group_name_H-M   'P 1'
#
loop_
_entity.id
_entity.type
_entity.pdbx_description
1 polymer ?
#
loop_
_entity_poly.entity_id
_entity_poly.type
_entity_poly.pdbx_seq_one_letter_code
_entity_poly.pdbx_strand_id
1 'polypeptide(L)'
;MRESLTDFGVAAQQGPGFNSPVSSRYSTKSGATLPIKRIYISTIILFALIWTASGCEGHSLDYKGGAVSDDTDIGRAFKAKKSDVQVEGEGKITRILADDLDGSRHQRFIVRLASGQTVLILHNIDIAPRIATLQEGDSIGFYGEYVWNAQGGKVHWTHHDPGGRHVAGWLKHKGRTYQ
;
A
#
# COMPACT_ATOMS: atom_id res chain seq x y z
N MET A 1 -62.57 -16.07 -1.77
CA MET A 1 -62.37 -16.02 -3.23
C MET A 1 -60.94 -16.32 -3.52
N ARG A 2 -60.76 -17.38 -4.19
CA ARG A 2 -59.56 -18.04 -4.71
C ARG A 2 -59.01 -17.23 -5.91
N GLU A 3 -57.77 -17.57 -6.21
CA GLU A 3 -57.07 -17.47 -7.51
C GLU A 3 -55.88 -16.51 -7.41
N SER A 4 -54.65 -16.82 -7.95
CA SER A 4 -54.18 -17.99 -8.75
C SER A 4 -52.64 -17.89 -8.80
N LEU A 5 -51.99 -19.00 -8.69
CA LEU A 5 -50.55 -19.21 -9.01
C LEU A 5 -50.31 -19.02 -10.51
N THR A 6 -49.26 -18.27 -10.88
CA THR A 6 -48.59 -18.48 -12.17
C THR A 6 -47.11 -18.71 -11.96
N ASP A 7 -46.76 -19.94 -12.22
CA ASP A 7 -45.48 -20.57 -12.42
C ASP A 7 -44.84 -20.01 -13.71
N PHE A 8 -43.60 -19.54 -13.63
CA PHE A 8 -42.76 -19.31 -14.82
C PHE A 8 -41.46 -20.12 -14.71
N GLY A 9 -41.45 -21.12 -15.54
CA GLY A 9 -40.42 -22.10 -15.72
C GLY A 9 -39.04 -21.55 -16.05
N VAL A 10 -38.06 -22.19 -15.45
CA VAL A 10 -36.64 -22.10 -15.73
C VAL A 10 -36.34 -22.83 -17.03
N ALA A 11 -35.89 -22.11 -18.05
CA ALA A 11 -35.29 -22.70 -19.24
C ALA A 11 -33.77 -22.65 -19.11
N ALA A 12 -33.18 -23.80 -18.86
CA ALA A 12 -31.75 -24.05 -18.97
C ALA A 12 -31.33 -24.06 -20.45
N GLN A 13 -30.49 -23.13 -20.85
CA GLN A 13 -29.80 -23.24 -22.14
C GLN A 13 -28.36 -23.71 -21.92
N GLN A 14 -28.10 -24.91 -22.33
CA GLN A 14 -26.77 -25.48 -22.52
C GLN A 14 -26.16 -24.93 -23.82
N GLY A 15 -25.04 -24.24 -23.72
CA GLY A 15 -24.21 -23.83 -24.84
C GLY A 15 -23.06 -24.84 -25.10
N PRO A 16 -22.60 -24.97 -26.35
CA PRO A 16 -21.80 -26.11 -26.81
C PRO A 16 -20.34 -26.05 -26.37
N GLY A 17 -19.81 -27.27 -26.14
CA GLY A 17 -18.43 -27.50 -25.79
C GLY A 17 -17.45 -27.13 -26.91
N PHE A 18 -16.33 -26.54 -26.52
CA PHE A 18 -15.16 -26.36 -27.38
C PHE A 18 -14.03 -27.26 -26.87
N ASN A 19 -13.95 -28.46 -27.48
CA ASN A 19 -12.75 -29.28 -27.42
C ASN A 19 -11.80 -28.84 -28.53
N SER A 20 -10.55 -28.49 -28.17
CA SER A 20 -9.41 -28.75 -29.06
C SER A 20 -8.09 -28.66 -28.27
N PRO A 21 -7.27 -29.71 -28.31
CA PRO A 21 -5.92 -29.65 -27.77
C PRO A 21 -4.95 -29.20 -28.86
N VAL A 22 -4.30 -28.09 -28.67
CA VAL A 22 -3.15 -27.69 -29.49
C VAL A 22 -1.88 -28.18 -28.82
N SER A 23 -1.40 -29.32 -29.35
CA SER A 23 -0.06 -29.84 -29.12
C SER A 23 0.94 -28.99 -29.91
N SER A 24 1.74 -28.18 -29.25
CA SER A 24 2.91 -27.54 -29.85
C SER A 24 4.17 -28.23 -29.33
N ARG A 25 4.76 -29.03 -30.24
CA ARG A 25 6.07 -29.64 -30.07
C ARG A 25 7.14 -28.58 -30.23
N TYR A 26 7.83 -28.24 -29.15
CA TYR A 26 9.09 -27.48 -29.23
C TYR A 26 10.25 -28.47 -29.48
N SER A 27 10.82 -28.34 -30.68
CA SER A 27 12.03 -29.00 -31.11
C SER A 27 13.24 -28.40 -30.43
N THR A 28 13.94 -29.19 -29.63
CA THR A 28 15.26 -28.87 -29.09
C THR A 28 16.32 -28.94 -30.19
N LYS A 29 16.87 -27.78 -30.58
CA LYS A 29 18.10 -27.76 -31.36
C LYS A 29 19.29 -27.70 -30.42
N SER A 30 19.99 -28.82 -30.38
CA SER A 30 21.37 -28.97 -29.96
C SER A 30 22.28 -28.11 -30.86
N GLY A 31 23.25 -27.42 -30.29
CA GLY A 31 24.19 -26.72 -31.15
C GLY A 31 25.30 -25.99 -30.41
N ALA A 32 26.43 -26.62 -30.36
CA ALA A 32 27.78 -26.04 -30.45
C ALA A 32 28.38 -25.40 -29.19
N THR A 33 29.15 -26.22 -28.53
CA THR A 33 30.26 -25.87 -27.61
C THR A 33 31.41 -25.27 -28.41
N LEU A 34 31.78 -24.03 -28.14
CA LEU A 34 33.01 -23.43 -28.63
C LEU A 34 34.10 -23.52 -27.56
N PRO A 35 35.34 -23.91 -27.91
CA PRO A 35 36.42 -24.03 -26.97
C PRO A 35 37.04 -22.67 -26.61
N ILE A 36 37.06 -22.35 -25.33
CA ILE A 36 37.73 -21.17 -24.80
C ILE A 36 39.25 -21.45 -24.84
N LYS A 37 39.96 -20.78 -25.75
CA LYS A 37 41.42 -20.75 -25.74
C LYS A 37 41.92 -19.94 -24.53
N ARG A 38 42.68 -20.61 -23.70
CA ARG A 38 43.52 -20.01 -22.65
C ARG A 38 44.54 -19.08 -23.29
N ILE A 39 44.46 -17.81 -22.98
CA ILE A 39 45.54 -16.87 -23.23
C ILE A 39 46.10 -16.48 -21.87
N TYR A 40 47.29 -17.03 -21.57
CA TYR A 40 48.17 -16.56 -20.51
C TYR A 40 48.88 -15.32 -21.06
N ILE A 41 48.69 -14.16 -20.45
CA ILE A 41 49.63 -13.05 -20.58
C ILE A 41 49.96 -12.56 -19.19
N SER A 42 51.17 -12.93 -18.82
CA SER A 42 51.87 -12.41 -17.66
C SER A 42 52.48 -11.06 -18.07
N THR A 43 52.08 -9.99 -17.41
CA THR A 43 52.91 -8.77 -17.38
C THR A 43 52.64 -8.02 -16.07
N ILE A 44 53.61 -8.18 -15.19
CA ILE A 44 53.81 -7.35 -14.02
C ILE A 44 54.25 -5.98 -14.51
N ILE A 45 53.48 -4.94 -14.28
CA ILE A 45 53.96 -3.56 -14.31
C ILE A 45 53.54 -2.89 -13.01
N LEU A 46 54.58 -2.69 -12.20
CA LEU A 46 54.60 -1.92 -10.96
C LEU A 46 54.44 -0.44 -11.34
N PHE A 47 53.30 0.15 -11.08
CA PHE A 47 53.13 1.61 -11.05
C PHE A 47 52.63 2.02 -9.69
N ALA A 48 53.57 2.37 -8.83
CA ALA A 48 53.29 3.13 -7.64
C ALA A 48 52.98 4.57 -8.05
N LEU A 49 51.71 4.92 -8.08
CA LEU A 49 51.26 6.31 -8.13
C LEU A 49 50.57 6.63 -6.83
N ILE A 50 51.24 7.45 -6.06
CA ILE A 50 50.74 8.11 -4.86
C ILE A 50 49.55 9.01 -5.30
N TRP A 51 48.33 8.55 -5.02
CA TRP A 51 47.17 9.41 -5.07
C TRP A 51 46.90 9.89 -3.67
N THR A 52 47.24 11.17 -3.45
CA THR A 52 46.74 11.91 -2.29
C THR A 52 45.23 11.96 -2.37
N ALA A 53 44.59 11.13 -1.59
CA ALA A 53 43.17 11.14 -1.41
C ALA A 53 42.79 12.41 -0.64
N SER A 54 42.38 13.43 -1.35
CA SER A 54 41.53 14.48 -0.77
C SER A 54 40.23 13.79 -0.33
N GLY A 55 40.11 13.59 0.96
CA GLY A 55 38.89 13.06 1.57
C GLY A 55 37.72 14.01 1.32
N CYS A 56 36.88 13.67 0.34
CA CYS A 56 35.49 14.02 0.43
C CYS A 56 34.88 13.05 1.43
N GLU A 57 34.76 13.46 2.68
CA GLU A 57 33.87 12.84 3.62
C GLU A 57 32.45 13.02 3.06
N GLY A 58 32.06 12.08 2.20
CA GLY A 58 30.66 11.87 1.91
C GLY A 58 29.99 11.51 3.22
N HIS A 59 29.27 12.44 3.82
CA HIS A 59 28.28 12.12 4.82
C HIS A 59 27.27 11.19 4.12
N SER A 60 27.55 9.89 4.18
CA SER A 60 26.50 8.91 4.07
C SER A 60 25.57 9.22 5.25
N LEU A 61 24.44 9.81 4.95
CA LEU A 61 23.31 9.76 5.87
C LEU A 61 23.04 8.26 6.03
N ASP A 62 23.70 7.66 7.04
CA ASP A 62 23.23 6.41 7.60
C ASP A 62 21.77 6.65 8.00
N TYR A 63 20.88 6.35 7.09
CA TYR A 63 19.52 6.03 7.43
C TYR A 63 19.63 4.76 8.28
N LYS A 64 19.95 4.93 9.56
CA LYS A 64 19.63 3.95 10.58
C LYS A 64 18.15 3.70 10.37
N GLY A 65 17.83 2.56 9.72
CA GLY A 65 16.54 1.97 9.81
C GLY A 65 16.22 1.87 11.29
N GLY A 66 15.63 2.94 11.82
CA GLY A 66 15.23 2.99 13.20
C GLY A 66 14.38 1.76 13.41
N ALA A 67 14.76 0.91 14.34
CA ALA A 67 13.85 -0.04 14.93
C ALA A 67 12.58 0.77 15.18
N VAL A 68 11.51 0.40 14.45
CA VAL A 68 10.24 1.09 14.54
C VAL A 68 9.85 1.02 15.98
N SER A 69 10.04 2.15 16.68
CA SER A 69 9.72 2.21 18.08
C SER A 69 8.24 1.90 18.20
N ASP A 70 7.91 0.94 19.04
CA ASP A 70 6.54 0.67 19.52
C ASP A 70 5.87 1.91 20.15
N ASP A 71 6.56 3.04 20.12
CA ASP A 71 6.25 4.32 20.74
C ASP A 71 5.45 5.29 19.87
N THR A 72 4.93 4.88 18.72
CA THR A 72 3.97 5.71 18.01
C THR A 72 2.70 5.82 18.85
N ASP A 73 2.03 6.97 18.81
CA ASP A 73 0.76 7.18 19.50
C ASP A 73 -0.27 6.11 19.12
N ILE A 74 -0.26 5.68 17.87
CA ILE A 74 -1.12 4.61 17.35
C ILE A 74 -0.78 3.26 18.00
N GLY A 75 0.51 2.90 18.10
CA GLY A 75 0.95 1.66 18.73
C GLY A 75 0.60 1.63 20.22
N ARG A 76 0.78 2.75 20.92
CA ARG A 76 0.37 2.89 22.33
C ARG A 76 -1.13 2.77 22.51
N ALA A 77 -1.92 3.47 21.70
CA ALA A 77 -3.39 3.40 21.72
C ALA A 77 -3.89 1.99 21.44
N PHE A 78 -3.28 1.29 20.46
CA PHE A 78 -3.64 -0.08 20.11
C PHE A 78 -3.38 -1.05 21.28
N LYS A 79 -2.17 -1.02 21.86
CA LYS A 79 -1.82 -1.86 23.02
C LYS A 79 -2.71 -1.61 24.22
N ALA A 80 -3.03 -0.34 24.46
CA ALA A 80 -3.91 0.08 25.56
C ALA A 80 -5.41 -0.14 25.28
N LYS A 81 -5.79 -0.59 24.07
CA LYS A 81 -7.18 -0.69 23.60
C LYS A 81 -7.96 0.63 23.76
N LYS A 82 -7.27 1.75 23.54
CA LYS A 82 -7.82 3.09 23.77
C LYS A 82 -8.37 3.65 22.45
N SER A 83 -9.58 4.21 22.52
CA SER A 83 -10.23 4.98 21.44
C SER A 83 -10.22 6.47 21.75
N ASP A 84 -10.67 7.26 20.78
CA ASP A 84 -10.84 8.71 20.87
C ASP A 84 -9.49 9.41 21.17
N VAL A 85 -8.45 8.96 20.48
CA VAL A 85 -7.09 9.50 20.55
C VAL A 85 -6.74 10.17 19.25
N GLN A 86 -6.38 11.46 19.30
CA GLN A 86 -5.85 12.16 18.15
C GLN A 86 -4.45 11.63 17.83
N VAL A 87 -4.26 11.19 16.58
CA VAL A 87 -3.02 10.56 16.12
C VAL A 87 -2.53 11.14 14.81
N GLU A 88 -1.21 11.19 14.66
CA GLU A 88 -0.54 11.46 13.39
C GLU A 88 0.23 10.22 12.97
N GLY A 89 0.23 9.93 11.67
CA GLY A 89 0.97 8.80 11.14
C GLY A 89 1.24 8.92 9.65
N GLU A 90 2.14 8.06 9.19
CA GLU A 90 2.47 7.89 7.79
C GLU A 90 2.67 6.41 7.49
N GLY A 91 2.32 5.99 6.28
CA GLY A 91 2.54 4.60 5.87
C GLY A 91 2.27 4.36 4.39
N LYS A 92 2.27 3.09 4.03
CA LYS A 92 1.99 2.61 2.68
C LYS A 92 0.55 2.10 2.57
N ILE A 93 -0.14 2.52 1.52
CA ILE A 93 -1.46 1.98 1.20
C ILE A 93 -1.29 0.53 0.77
N THR A 94 -1.90 -0.39 1.48
CA THR A 94 -1.84 -1.82 1.16
C THR A 94 -3.11 -2.33 0.50
N ARG A 95 -4.22 -1.61 0.64
CA ARG A 95 -5.49 -1.98 0.03
C ARG A 95 -6.42 -0.78 -0.09
N ILE A 96 -7.06 -0.64 -1.23
CA ILE A 96 -8.16 0.30 -1.45
C ILE A 96 -9.46 -0.51 -1.38
N LEU A 97 -10.41 -0.03 -0.58
CA LEU A 97 -11.72 -0.66 -0.40
C LEU A 97 -12.78 0.13 -1.17
N ALA A 98 -13.93 -0.50 -1.41
CA ALA A 98 -15.09 0.21 -1.92
C ALA A 98 -15.46 1.35 -0.96
N ASP A 99 -15.87 2.49 -1.49
CA ASP A 99 -16.38 3.59 -0.68
C ASP A 99 -17.59 3.11 0.14
N ASP A 100 -17.69 3.57 1.37
CA ASP A 100 -18.87 3.36 2.19
C ASP A 100 -19.89 4.44 1.82
N LEU A 101 -21.07 4.01 1.42
CA LEU A 101 -22.14 4.90 0.97
C LEU A 101 -23.31 4.94 1.95
N ASP A 102 -23.24 4.22 3.06
CA ASP A 102 -24.27 4.21 4.09
C ASP A 102 -24.09 5.40 5.06
N GLY A 103 -25.11 6.23 5.18
CA GLY A 103 -25.02 7.47 5.95
C GLY A 103 -24.05 8.46 5.33
N SER A 104 -23.09 8.97 6.09
CA SER A 104 -22.00 9.81 5.58
C SER A 104 -21.05 8.97 4.73
N ARG A 105 -20.80 9.45 3.51
CA ARG A 105 -19.95 8.72 2.56
C ARG A 105 -18.47 8.79 2.93
N HIS A 106 -17.79 7.66 2.89
CA HIS A 106 -16.36 7.60 3.23
C HIS A 106 -15.54 6.89 2.15
N GLN A 107 -14.45 7.50 1.72
CA GLN A 107 -13.39 6.81 1.03
C GLN A 107 -12.63 5.95 2.04
N ARG A 108 -12.38 4.66 1.71
CA ARG A 108 -11.80 3.68 2.64
C ARG A 108 -10.56 3.03 2.06
N PHE A 109 -9.50 2.94 2.87
CA PHE A 109 -8.29 2.24 2.50
C PHE A 109 -7.49 1.82 3.74
N ILE A 110 -6.63 0.80 3.57
CA ILE A 110 -5.79 0.27 4.63
C ILE A 110 -4.37 0.78 4.44
N VAL A 111 -3.79 1.33 5.50
CA VAL A 111 -2.42 1.82 5.56
C VAL A 111 -1.61 0.91 6.47
N ARG A 112 -0.44 0.48 5.99
CA ARG A 112 0.57 -0.21 6.79
C ARG A 112 1.58 0.80 7.29
N LEU A 113 1.68 0.90 8.60
CA LEU A 113 2.67 1.74 9.30
C LEU A 113 4.05 1.08 9.23
N ALA A 114 5.09 1.85 9.54
CA ALA A 114 6.45 1.35 9.62
C ALA A 114 6.63 0.24 10.67
N SER A 115 5.82 0.23 11.74
CA SER A 115 5.75 -0.85 12.74
C SER A 115 5.22 -2.19 12.20
N GLY A 116 4.65 -2.19 10.97
CA GLY A 116 3.93 -3.33 10.41
C GLY A 116 2.45 -3.37 10.81
N GLN A 117 2.01 -2.58 11.80
CA GLN A 117 0.60 -2.44 12.15
C GLN A 117 -0.17 -1.87 10.95
N THR A 118 -1.38 -2.34 10.74
CA THR A 118 -2.30 -1.78 9.74
C THR A 118 -3.41 -1.01 10.41
N VAL A 119 -3.80 0.11 9.81
CA VAL A 119 -4.95 0.91 10.23
C VAL A 119 -5.88 1.14 9.05
N LEU A 120 -7.19 1.13 9.31
CA LEU A 120 -8.20 1.49 8.33
C LEU A 120 -8.40 3.02 8.36
N ILE A 121 -8.25 3.68 7.24
CA ILE A 121 -8.59 5.10 7.09
C ILE A 121 -10.02 5.22 6.58
N LEU A 122 -10.82 6.07 7.25
CA LEU A 122 -12.18 6.45 6.89
C LEU A 122 -12.21 7.95 6.64
N HIS A 123 -12.12 8.37 5.38
CA HIS A 123 -12.12 9.78 4.98
C HIS A 123 -13.49 10.18 4.48
N ASN A 124 -14.15 11.09 5.19
CA ASN A 124 -15.48 11.55 4.84
C ASN A 124 -15.44 12.42 3.57
N ILE A 125 -16.05 11.90 2.50
CA ILE A 125 -16.07 12.55 1.17
C ILE A 125 -17.33 13.39 0.92
N ASP A 126 -18.18 13.57 1.93
CA ASP A 126 -19.27 14.54 1.86
C ASP A 126 -18.80 15.96 2.20
N ILE A 127 -17.74 16.06 2.99
CA ILE A 127 -17.24 17.35 3.52
C ILE A 127 -15.76 17.60 3.18
N ALA A 128 -15.06 16.62 2.63
CA ALA A 128 -13.69 16.75 2.18
C ALA A 128 -13.49 16.14 0.78
N PRO A 129 -12.53 16.64 -0.01
CA PRO A 129 -12.29 16.11 -1.35
C PRO A 129 -11.82 14.66 -1.34
N ARG A 130 -12.44 13.80 -2.14
CA ARG A 130 -11.98 12.43 -2.40
C ARG A 130 -10.60 12.45 -3.07
N ILE A 131 -9.72 11.55 -2.67
CA ILE A 131 -8.42 11.35 -3.33
C ILE A 131 -8.62 10.43 -4.53
N ALA A 132 -8.82 11.01 -5.72
CA ALA A 132 -9.12 10.25 -6.94
C ALA A 132 -7.93 9.43 -7.47
N THR A 133 -6.70 9.85 -7.17
CA THR A 133 -5.45 9.25 -7.69
C THR A 133 -4.78 8.29 -6.71
N LEU A 134 -5.50 7.85 -5.68
CA LEU A 134 -5.00 6.93 -4.67
C LEU A 134 -4.71 5.56 -5.31
N GLN A 135 -3.54 4.99 -5.01
CA GLN A 135 -3.12 3.68 -5.51
C GLN A 135 -2.49 2.86 -4.37
N GLU A 136 -2.62 1.53 -4.46
CA GLU A 136 -1.88 0.63 -3.58
C GLU A 136 -0.38 0.79 -3.81
N GLY A 137 0.39 0.82 -2.71
CA GLY A 137 1.82 1.14 -2.73
C GLY A 137 2.16 2.62 -2.53
N ASP A 138 1.20 3.54 -2.71
CA ASP A 138 1.43 4.97 -2.43
C ASP A 138 1.74 5.21 -0.96
N SER A 139 2.59 6.23 -0.69
CA SER A 139 2.75 6.77 0.66
C SER A 139 1.64 7.76 0.96
N ILE A 140 1.14 7.72 2.19
CA ILE A 140 0.13 8.64 2.68
C ILE A 140 0.41 9.03 4.12
N GLY A 141 0.39 10.33 4.42
CA GLY A 141 0.36 10.86 5.77
C GLY A 141 -1.09 11.14 6.17
N PHE A 142 -1.36 11.04 7.46
CA PHE A 142 -2.69 11.32 8.01
C PHE A 142 -2.62 11.90 9.42
N TYR A 143 -3.63 12.69 9.77
CA TYR A 143 -3.91 13.17 11.10
C TYR A 143 -5.41 13.06 11.33
N GLY A 144 -5.81 12.44 12.44
CA GLY A 144 -7.22 12.20 12.73
C GLY A 144 -7.41 11.46 14.04
N GLU A 145 -8.65 11.12 14.34
CA GLU A 145 -9.03 10.41 15.56
C GLU A 145 -8.95 8.90 15.37
N TYR A 146 -8.20 8.26 16.24
CA TYR A 146 -8.04 6.81 16.29
C TYR A 146 -9.14 6.16 17.14
N VAL A 147 -9.75 5.11 16.60
CA VAL A 147 -10.69 4.24 17.32
C VAL A 147 -10.17 2.82 17.25
N TRP A 148 -10.05 2.21 18.42
CA TRP A 148 -9.53 0.85 18.54
C TRP A 148 -10.49 -0.20 17.95
N ASN A 149 -9.91 -1.20 17.30
CA ASN A 149 -10.52 -2.49 17.00
C ASN A 149 -9.43 -3.57 16.96
N ALA A 150 -9.80 -4.84 16.99
CA ALA A 150 -8.86 -5.96 17.05
C ALA A 150 -8.03 -6.14 15.76
N GLN A 151 -8.38 -5.49 14.65
CA GLN A 151 -7.68 -5.55 13.36
C GLN A 151 -6.60 -4.47 13.20
N GLY A 152 -6.29 -3.70 14.25
CA GLY A 152 -5.28 -2.64 14.21
C GLY A 152 -5.82 -1.24 14.42
N GLY A 153 -7.14 -1.09 14.45
CA GLY A 153 -7.84 0.18 14.63
C GLY A 153 -8.25 0.86 13.32
N LYS A 154 -8.98 1.95 13.47
CA LYS A 154 -9.37 2.83 12.37
C LYS A 154 -9.05 4.27 12.74
N VAL A 155 -8.79 5.11 11.73
CA VAL A 155 -8.62 6.55 11.87
C VAL A 155 -9.69 7.24 11.04
N HIS A 156 -10.44 8.10 11.67
CA HIS A 156 -11.44 8.95 11.05
C HIS A 156 -11.21 10.42 11.43
N TRP A 157 -12.14 11.35 11.14
CA TRP A 157 -11.91 12.78 11.33
C TRP A 157 -10.63 13.29 10.67
N THR A 158 -10.34 12.75 9.46
CA THR A 158 -9.17 13.13 8.65
C THR A 158 -9.46 14.33 7.74
N HIS A 159 -10.27 15.27 8.20
CA HIS A 159 -10.74 16.44 7.48
C HIS A 159 -11.05 17.58 8.46
N HIS A 160 -11.30 18.78 7.93
CA HIS A 160 -11.80 19.90 8.71
C HIS A 160 -13.21 19.60 9.24
N ASP A 161 -13.52 19.99 10.47
CA ASP A 161 -14.89 19.95 10.99
C ASP A 161 -15.60 21.28 10.70
N PRO A 162 -16.59 21.30 9.80
CA PRO A 162 -17.36 22.51 9.53
C PRO A 162 -18.11 23.08 10.75
N GLY A 163 -18.40 22.19 11.73
CA GLY A 163 -19.06 22.56 12.98
C GLY A 163 -18.12 23.11 14.05
N GLY A 164 -16.80 23.01 13.85
CA GLY A 164 -15.77 23.48 14.79
C GLY A 164 -15.79 22.81 16.17
N ARG A 165 -16.41 21.61 16.27
CA ARG A 165 -16.55 20.85 17.53
C ARG A 165 -15.50 19.77 17.71
N HIS A 166 -14.81 19.44 16.62
CA HIS A 166 -13.77 18.39 16.58
C HIS A 166 -12.45 18.97 16.11
N VAL A 167 -11.34 18.37 16.54
CA VAL A 167 -10.00 18.72 16.05
C VAL A 167 -9.92 18.43 14.56
N ALA A 168 -9.52 19.42 13.76
CA ALA A 168 -9.37 19.27 12.33
C ALA A 168 -8.25 18.29 12.00
N GLY A 169 -8.57 17.30 11.17
CA GLY A 169 -7.62 16.33 10.64
C GLY A 169 -7.26 16.60 9.18
N TRP A 170 -6.43 15.74 8.62
CA TRP A 170 -6.03 15.84 7.21
C TRP A 170 -5.48 14.51 6.68
N LEU A 171 -5.47 14.39 5.35
CA LEU A 171 -4.67 13.41 4.60
C LEU A 171 -3.67 14.14 3.72
N LYS A 172 -2.44 13.63 3.61
CA LYS A 172 -1.41 14.14 2.69
C LYS A 172 -1.01 13.05 1.70
N HIS A 173 -1.22 13.31 0.42
CA HIS A 173 -0.90 12.38 -0.65
C HIS A 173 -0.24 13.12 -1.82
N LYS A 174 0.94 12.63 -2.26
CA LYS A 174 1.72 13.22 -3.38
C LYS A 174 1.86 14.75 -3.27
N GLY A 175 2.19 15.23 -2.07
CA GLY A 175 2.41 16.67 -1.80
C GLY A 175 1.14 17.51 -1.66
N ARG A 176 -0.05 16.91 -1.79
CA ARG A 176 -1.33 17.61 -1.63
C ARG A 176 -2.00 17.23 -0.31
N THR A 177 -2.60 18.22 0.35
CA THR A 177 -3.42 18.03 1.54
C THR A 177 -4.91 17.97 1.17
N TYR A 178 -5.62 17.05 1.81
CA TYR A 178 -7.06 16.83 1.71
C TYR A 178 -7.65 16.95 3.12
N GLN A 179 -8.56 17.91 3.31
CA GLN A 179 -9.16 18.20 4.61
C GLN A 179 -10.50 18.91 4.47
#